data_ef8f83e87aa718198a4660e567a9494a
#
_entry.id   ef8f83e87aa718198a4660e567a9494a
#
_cell.length_a   1.000
_cell.length_b   1.000
_cell.length_c   1.000
_cell.angle_alpha   90.00
_cell.angle_beta   90.00
_cell.angle_gamma   90.00
#
_symmetry.space_group_name_H-M   'P 1'
#
loop_
_entity.id
_entity.type
_entity.pdbx_description
1 polymer ?
#
loop_
_entity_poly.entity_id
_entity_poly.type
_entity_poly.pdbx_seq_one_letter_code
_entity_poly.pdbx_strand_id
1 'polypeptide(L)'
;ASQFGNRNARETGIIEELKQEAAYRYQYGWRGHWSILLRAWCEREPSLELLLNTEVTGVATDGDRIVSLSARTLGSELNHTVCAPFFADCTGDAFVGYEAGAEFRMGREARSEFNETLAPEVSDEIVLGSSIFFRAVDVGHPVKFVPPDWACRFEDEDSLCCRIHRDISKGYYWIECGAECDTIADNEAIYRRLLSILYGVWDHIKNHGDHGAENY
;
A
#
# COMPACT_ATOMS: atom_id res chain seq x y z
N ALA A 1 3.12 0.61 13.00
CA ALA A 1 2.07 0.51 14.02
C ALA A 1 0.99 1.57 13.76
N SER A 2 -0.27 1.16 13.77
CA SER A 2 -1.38 2.09 13.55
C SER A 2 -1.55 3.02 14.75
N GLN A 3 -1.52 4.32 14.51
CA GLN A 3 -1.82 5.33 15.52
C GLN A 3 -3.33 5.61 15.66
N PHE A 4 -4.17 4.83 14.98
CA PHE A 4 -5.61 4.99 14.98
C PHE A 4 -6.17 4.86 16.40
N GLY A 5 -6.83 5.93 16.87
CA GLY A 5 -7.46 5.97 18.18
C GLY A 5 -6.55 6.28 19.37
N ASN A 6 -5.23 6.30 19.22
CA ASN A 6 -4.31 6.67 20.29
C ASN A 6 -3.86 8.13 20.15
N ARG A 7 -4.54 9.03 20.86
CA ARG A 7 -4.22 10.47 20.86
C ARG A 7 -2.85 10.81 21.43
N ASN A 8 -2.27 9.91 22.22
CA ASN A 8 -0.97 10.11 22.87
C ASN A 8 0.19 9.54 22.05
N ALA A 9 -0.09 8.78 20.97
CA ALA A 9 0.93 8.26 20.05
C ALA A 9 1.33 9.34 19.03
N ARG A 10 1.91 10.45 19.51
CA ARG A 10 2.46 11.52 18.68
C ARG A 10 3.91 11.23 18.33
N GLU A 11 4.21 11.33 17.06
CA GLU A 11 5.59 11.42 16.60
C GLU A 11 6.04 12.87 16.70
N THR A 12 7.35 13.07 16.81
CA THR A 12 7.97 14.40 16.85
C THR A 12 8.80 14.64 15.58
N GLY A 13 9.46 15.79 15.48
CA GLY A 13 10.33 16.14 14.36
C GLY A 13 9.55 16.40 13.07
N ILE A 14 10.18 16.15 11.95
CA ILE A 14 9.70 16.49 10.59
C ILE A 14 8.28 15.97 10.31
N ILE A 15 7.97 14.75 10.76
CA ILE A 15 6.63 14.18 10.48
C ILE A 15 5.52 14.93 11.22
N GLU A 16 5.79 15.40 12.43
CA GLU A 16 4.80 16.20 13.17
C GLU A 16 4.61 17.59 12.53
N GLU A 17 5.67 18.22 12.07
CA GLU A 17 5.60 19.50 11.35
C GLU A 17 4.79 19.36 10.04
N LEU A 18 5.04 18.30 9.27
CA LEU A 18 4.26 17.95 8.08
C LEU A 18 2.77 17.75 8.39
N LYS A 19 2.45 17.01 9.49
CA LYS A 19 1.06 16.79 9.92
C LYS A 19 0.38 18.10 10.34
N GLN A 20 1.08 18.98 11.02
CA GLN A 20 0.56 20.28 11.44
C GLN A 20 0.33 21.20 10.22
N GLU A 21 1.27 21.27 9.29
CA GLU A 21 1.10 22.05 8.06
C GLU A 21 -0.06 21.49 7.21
N ALA A 22 -0.19 20.16 7.11
CA ALA A 22 -1.31 19.53 6.41
C ALA A 22 -2.66 19.89 7.05
N ALA A 23 -2.76 19.82 8.38
CA ALA A 23 -3.97 20.18 9.12
C ALA A 23 -4.34 21.66 8.95
N TYR A 24 -3.35 22.55 8.93
CA TYR A 24 -3.54 23.99 8.71
C TYR A 24 -4.02 24.32 7.30
N ARG A 25 -3.38 23.75 6.28
CA ARG A 25 -3.66 24.07 4.87
C ARG A 25 -4.89 23.37 4.32
N TYR A 26 -5.20 22.14 4.79
CA TYR A 26 -6.17 21.24 4.17
C TYR A 26 -7.25 20.80 5.13
N GLN A 27 -7.97 21.75 5.72
CA GLN A 27 -8.99 21.52 6.75
C GLN A 27 -10.10 20.54 6.33
N TYR A 28 -10.40 20.45 5.03
CA TYR A 28 -11.49 19.61 4.49
C TYR A 28 -11.02 18.28 3.86
N GLY A 29 -9.79 17.87 4.08
CA GLY A 29 -9.30 16.59 3.56
C GLY A 29 -7.88 16.65 3.02
N TRP A 30 -6.93 16.58 3.91
CA TRP A 30 -5.50 16.63 3.60
C TRP A 30 -4.98 15.40 2.84
N ARG A 31 -5.69 14.26 2.89
CA ARG A 31 -5.19 12.98 2.31
C ARG A 31 -4.90 13.08 0.81
N GLY A 32 -5.76 13.75 0.05
CA GLY A 32 -5.52 13.97 -1.39
C GLY A 32 -4.40 14.97 -1.69
N HIS A 33 -3.98 15.76 -0.71
CA HIS A 33 -2.95 16.79 -0.88
C HIS A 33 -1.60 16.42 -0.26
N TRP A 34 -1.50 15.23 0.35
CA TRP A 34 -0.29 14.78 1.04
C TRP A 34 0.93 14.76 0.11
N SER A 35 0.79 14.22 -1.09
CA SER A 35 1.86 14.18 -2.10
C SER A 35 2.30 15.58 -2.53
N ILE A 36 1.36 16.53 -2.64
CA ILE A 36 1.66 17.93 -2.97
C ILE A 36 2.46 18.59 -1.85
N LEU A 37 2.08 18.33 -0.59
CA LEU A 37 2.79 18.85 0.57
C LEU A 37 4.20 18.30 0.66
N LEU A 38 4.38 16.99 0.52
CA LEU A 38 5.70 16.34 0.52
C LEU A 38 6.59 16.89 -0.58
N ARG A 39 6.05 17.03 -1.80
CA ARG A 39 6.77 17.64 -2.91
C ARG A 39 7.21 19.08 -2.57
N ALA A 40 6.30 19.91 -2.07
CA ALA A 40 6.61 21.28 -1.71
C ALA A 40 7.67 21.39 -0.62
N TRP A 41 7.74 20.42 0.30
CA TRP A 41 8.78 20.36 1.31
C TRP A 41 10.15 20.00 0.72
N CYS A 42 10.19 19.01 -0.16
CA CYS A 42 11.43 18.65 -0.87
C CYS A 42 11.95 19.83 -1.72
N GLU A 43 11.07 20.52 -2.44
CA GLU A 43 11.42 21.64 -3.31
C GLU A 43 11.93 22.89 -2.55
N ARG A 44 11.69 22.99 -1.23
CA ARG A 44 12.28 24.06 -0.37
C ARG A 44 13.74 23.83 -0.06
N GLU A 45 14.23 22.59 -0.19
CA GLU A 45 15.60 22.22 0.17
C GLU A 45 16.53 22.45 -1.02
N PRO A 46 17.40 23.48 -1.01
CA PRO A 46 18.20 23.86 -2.17
C PRO A 46 19.27 22.84 -2.54
N SER A 47 19.63 21.95 -1.62
CA SER A 47 20.63 20.88 -1.83
C SER A 47 19.99 19.55 -2.18
N LEU A 48 18.67 19.47 -2.40
CA LEU A 48 17.94 18.26 -2.72
C LEU A 48 17.48 18.29 -4.18
N GLU A 49 17.88 17.30 -4.95
CA GLU A 49 17.34 17.05 -6.29
C GLU A 49 16.26 15.99 -6.20
N LEU A 50 15.04 16.33 -6.62
CA LEU A 50 13.87 15.45 -6.58
C LEU A 50 13.54 14.94 -7.99
N LEU A 51 13.73 13.65 -8.23
CA LEU A 51 13.36 12.97 -9.47
C LEU A 51 11.99 12.30 -9.30
N LEU A 52 10.94 12.97 -9.74
CA LEU A 52 9.56 12.44 -9.66
C LEU A 52 9.29 11.41 -10.75
N ASN A 53 8.38 10.48 -10.46
CA ASN A 53 8.01 9.38 -11.36
C ASN A 53 9.23 8.61 -11.89
N THR A 54 10.26 8.48 -11.06
CA THR A 54 11.53 7.86 -11.47
C THR A 54 11.75 6.62 -10.61
N GLU A 55 11.86 5.49 -11.28
CA GLU A 55 12.03 4.18 -10.69
C GLU A 55 13.48 3.73 -10.83
N VAL A 56 14.06 3.19 -9.77
CA VAL A 56 15.37 2.52 -9.83
C VAL A 56 15.18 1.17 -10.51
N THR A 57 15.97 0.92 -11.56
CA THR A 57 15.88 -0.27 -12.41
C THR A 57 17.10 -1.16 -12.37
N GLY A 58 18.14 -0.75 -11.66
CA GLY A 58 19.36 -1.57 -11.52
C GLY A 58 20.38 -0.95 -10.59
N VAL A 59 21.25 -1.80 -10.10
CA VAL A 59 22.33 -1.48 -9.16
C VAL A 59 23.64 -1.99 -9.70
N ALA A 60 24.68 -1.16 -9.70
CA ALA A 60 26.03 -1.59 -10.01
C ALA A 60 26.88 -1.58 -8.74
N THR A 61 27.60 -2.68 -8.51
CA THR A 61 28.44 -2.87 -7.33
C THR A 61 29.90 -3.11 -7.71
N ASP A 62 30.80 -2.75 -6.81
CA ASP A 62 32.21 -3.14 -6.82
C ASP A 62 32.51 -3.79 -5.46
N GLY A 63 32.58 -5.12 -5.45
CA GLY A 63 32.54 -5.91 -4.21
C GLY A 63 31.27 -5.63 -3.42
N ASP A 64 31.39 -5.30 -2.15
CA ASP A 64 30.29 -5.01 -1.24
C ASP A 64 29.81 -3.54 -1.30
N ARG A 65 30.28 -2.77 -2.27
CA ARG A 65 29.98 -1.36 -2.39
C ARG A 65 29.11 -1.07 -3.60
N ILE A 66 28.00 -0.37 -3.41
CA ILE A 66 27.21 0.21 -4.51
C ILE A 66 28.00 1.39 -5.10
N VAL A 67 28.22 1.36 -6.42
CA VAL A 67 28.92 2.44 -7.15
C VAL A 67 27.96 3.32 -7.93
N SER A 68 26.84 2.77 -8.43
CA SER A 68 25.80 3.56 -9.10
C SER A 68 24.46 2.86 -9.09
N LEU A 69 23.41 3.66 -9.27
CA LEU A 69 22.06 3.19 -9.55
C LEU A 69 21.66 3.60 -10.97
N SER A 70 20.99 2.71 -11.68
CA SER A 70 20.27 3.03 -12.90
C SER A 70 18.82 3.31 -12.57
N ALA A 71 18.26 4.37 -13.13
CA ALA A 71 16.87 4.72 -12.93
C ALA A 71 16.22 5.20 -14.23
N ARG A 72 14.89 5.09 -14.32
CA ARG A 72 14.10 5.50 -15.48
C ARG A 72 12.93 6.36 -15.03
N THR A 73 12.74 7.50 -15.68
CA THR A 73 11.54 8.31 -15.48
C THR A 73 10.37 7.71 -16.25
N LEU A 74 9.31 7.31 -15.53
CA LEU A 74 8.11 6.70 -16.10
C LEU A 74 7.39 7.69 -17.03
N GLY A 75 6.87 7.19 -18.14
CA GLY A 75 6.19 8.02 -19.14
C GLY A 75 7.14 8.90 -19.99
N SER A 76 8.45 8.69 -19.91
CA SER A 76 9.45 9.35 -20.73
C SER A 76 10.55 8.37 -21.16
N GLU A 77 11.42 8.83 -22.05
CA GLU A 77 12.60 8.08 -22.52
C GLU A 77 13.85 8.37 -21.66
N LEU A 78 13.70 9.13 -20.57
CA LEU A 78 14.83 9.54 -19.75
C LEU A 78 15.31 8.39 -18.85
N ASN A 79 16.60 8.11 -18.98
CA ASN A 79 17.32 7.22 -18.09
C ASN A 79 18.38 8.01 -17.33
N HIS A 80 18.57 7.64 -16.05
CA HIS A 80 19.48 8.30 -15.15
C HIS A 80 20.53 7.30 -14.65
N THR A 81 21.73 7.78 -14.42
CA THR A 81 22.75 7.08 -13.66
C THR A 81 23.10 7.95 -12.46
N VAL A 82 22.83 7.44 -11.27
CA VAL A 82 23.10 8.15 -10.02
C VAL A 82 24.32 7.56 -9.35
N CYS A 83 25.35 8.36 -9.17
CA CYS A 83 26.57 7.99 -8.45
C CYS A 83 26.67 8.78 -7.15
N ALA A 84 26.92 8.11 -6.05
CA ALA A 84 27.05 8.74 -4.74
C ALA A 84 28.00 7.92 -3.84
N PRO A 85 28.58 8.52 -2.78
CA PRO A 85 29.34 7.78 -1.80
C PRO A 85 28.46 6.94 -0.86
N PHE A 86 27.18 7.30 -0.69
CA PHE A 86 26.20 6.62 0.16
C PHE A 86 24.85 6.54 -0.53
N PHE A 87 24.15 5.46 -0.28
CA PHE A 87 22.80 5.21 -0.77
C PHE A 87 21.89 4.83 0.41
N ALA A 88 20.66 5.31 0.39
CA ALA A 88 19.62 4.90 1.32
C ALA A 88 18.49 4.26 0.52
N ASP A 89 18.21 2.98 0.79
CA ASP A 89 17.12 2.25 0.17
C ASP A 89 15.80 2.55 0.89
N CYS A 90 14.88 3.22 0.20
CA CYS A 90 13.51 3.51 0.64
C CYS A 90 12.50 3.04 -0.41
N THR A 91 12.82 2.01 -1.19
CA THR A 91 12.00 1.53 -2.32
C THR A 91 10.73 0.77 -1.88
N GLY A 92 10.58 0.48 -0.59
CA GLY A 92 9.46 -0.27 -0.04
C GLY A 92 9.79 -1.76 0.12
N ASP A 93 10.14 -2.43 -0.97
CA ASP A 93 10.50 -3.86 -0.99
C ASP A 93 12.01 -4.11 -0.99
N ALA A 94 12.82 -3.12 -0.56
CA ALA A 94 14.27 -3.19 -0.47
C ALA A 94 14.97 -3.58 -1.79
N PHE A 95 14.46 -3.09 -2.93
CA PHE A 95 14.96 -3.43 -4.27
C PHE A 95 16.47 -3.15 -4.41
N VAL A 96 16.94 -2.01 -3.92
CA VAL A 96 18.37 -1.64 -4.02
C VAL A 96 19.23 -2.57 -3.19
N GLY A 97 18.80 -2.91 -1.98
CA GLY A 97 19.49 -3.85 -1.11
C GLY A 97 19.54 -5.26 -1.72
N TYR A 98 18.42 -5.73 -2.24
CA TYR A 98 18.31 -7.03 -2.90
C TYR A 98 19.22 -7.13 -4.13
N GLU A 99 19.17 -6.17 -5.03
CA GLU A 99 20.01 -6.13 -6.24
C GLU A 99 21.51 -5.97 -5.91
N ALA A 100 21.83 -5.34 -4.79
CA ALA A 100 23.20 -5.21 -4.28
C ALA A 100 23.71 -6.49 -3.61
N GLY A 101 22.89 -7.52 -3.44
CA GLY A 101 23.27 -8.78 -2.79
C GLY A 101 23.28 -8.73 -1.26
N ALA A 102 22.57 -7.78 -0.65
CA ALA A 102 22.44 -7.72 0.81
C ALA A 102 21.67 -8.94 1.35
N GLU A 103 22.04 -9.41 2.54
CA GLU A 103 21.25 -10.44 3.23
C GLU A 103 19.86 -9.92 3.57
N PHE A 104 18.86 -10.75 3.35
CA PHE A 104 17.46 -10.41 3.66
C PHE A 104 16.72 -11.63 4.21
N ARG A 105 15.58 -11.39 4.84
CA ARG A 105 14.64 -12.41 5.30
C ARG A 105 13.23 -12.09 4.82
N MET A 106 12.47 -13.14 4.55
CA MET A 106 11.03 -13.07 4.26
C MET A 106 10.28 -13.96 5.25
N GLY A 107 8.97 -13.70 5.38
CA GLY A 107 8.12 -14.48 6.27
C GLY A 107 8.23 -14.06 7.74
N ARG A 108 7.81 -14.99 8.63
CA ARG A 108 7.81 -14.76 10.07
C ARG A 108 8.80 -15.71 10.75
N GLU A 109 9.62 -15.15 11.63
CA GLU A 109 10.54 -15.95 12.47
C GLU A 109 9.80 -16.73 13.55
N ALA A 110 10.40 -17.80 14.00
CA ALA A 110 9.88 -18.59 15.11
C ALA A 110 9.99 -17.82 16.43
N ARG A 111 9.04 -18.06 17.35
CA ARG A 111 9.05 -17.47 18.71
C ARG A 111 10.35 -17.67 19.44
N SER A 112 10.99 -18.82 19.24
CA SER A 112 12.24 -19.17 19.90
C SER A 112 13.43 -18.29 19.50
N GLU A 113 13.35 -17.56 18.40
CA GLU A 113 14.46 -16.75 17.91
C GLU A 113 14.62 -15.44 18.72
N PHE A 114 13.50 -14.73 18.98
CA PHE A 114 13.52 -13.44 19.69
C PHE A 114 12.59 -13.42 20.92
N ASN A 115 12.01 -14.57 21.29
CA ASN A 115 11.10 -14.70 22.44
C ASN A 115 9.87 -13.78 22.39
N GLU A 116 9.33 -13.55 21.21
CA GLU A 116 8.16 -12.70 20.99
C GLU A 116 6.85 -13.48 21.18
N THR A 117 5.92 -12.90 21.97
CA THR A 117 4.67 -13.59 22.36
C THR A 117 3.71 -13.82 21.20
N LEU A 118 3.77 -12.99 20.17
CA LEU A 118 2.88 -13.07 18.98
C LEU A 118 3.51 -13.81 17.79
N ALA A 119 4.79 -14.15 17.88
CA ALA A 119 5.46 -14.93 16.84
C ALA A 119 4.91 -16.37 16.79
N PRO A 120 4.88 -17.00 15.61
CA PRO A 120 4.50 -18.40 15.47
C PRO A 120 5.48 -19.34 16.20
N GLU A 121 5.05 -20.54 16.54
CA GLU A 121 5.94 -21.55 17.16
C GLU A 121 7.07 -21.99 16.22
N VAL A 122 6.78 -22.07 14.93
CA VAL A 122 7.71 -22.43 13.86
C VAL A 122 7.70 -21.30 12.82
N SER A 123 8.87 -20.95 12.30
CA SER A 123 8.99 -19.97 11.22
C SER A 123 8.19 -20.39 9.98
N ASP A 124 7.63 -19.44 9.28
CA ASP A 124 6.91 -19.65 8.03
C ASP A 124 7.24 -18.55 7.00
N GLU A 125 6.70 -18.69 5.78
CA GLU A 125 6.92 -17.75 4.69
C GLU A 125 5.76 -16.74 4.52
N ILE A 126 4.86 -16.64 5.52
CA ILE A 126 3.72 -15.74 5.45
C ILE A 126 4.20 -14.28 5.57
N VAL A 127 3.79 -13.47 4.59
CA VAL A 127 4.06 -12.04 4.53
C VAL A 127 2.75 -11.25 4.68
N LEU A 128 2.83 -9.93 4.68
CA LEU A 128 1.64 -9.09 4.61
C LEU A 128 1.06 -9.15 3.19
N GLY A 129 -0.21 -9.53 3.07
CA GLY A 129 -0.92 -9.55 1.79
C GLY A 129 -1.12 -8.16 1.20
N SER A 130 -1.48 -8.14 -0.07
CA SER A 130 -1.85 -6.90 -0.77
C SER A 130 -3.33 -6.59 -0.58
N SER A 131 -3.68 -5.32 -0.43
CA SER A 131 -5.05 -4.83 -0.26
C SER A 131 -5.50 -3.97 -1.42
N ILE A 132 -6.80 -3.94 -1.68
CA ILE A 132 -7.40 -3.03 -2.65
C ILE A 132 -8.55 -2.25 -2.00
N PHE A 133 -8.69 -0.98 -2.38
CA PHE A 133 -9.75 -0.12 -1.89
C PHE A 133 -10.63 0.35 -3.03
N PHE A 134 -11.90 0.62 -2.73
CA PHE A 134 -12.80 1.32 -3.63
C PHE A 134 -13.36 2.58 -2.96
N ARG A 135 -13.96 3.42 -3.74
CA ARG A 135 -14.76 4.56 -3.26
C ARG A 135 -16.08 4.54 -4.00
N ALA A 136 -17.16 4.59 -3.23
CA ALA A 136 -18.50 4.72 -3.76
C ALA A 136 -19.06 6.12 -3.47
N VAL A 137 -19.92 6.60 -4.35
CA VAL A 137 -20.53 7.93 -4.27
C VAL A 137 -22.04 7.79 -4.39
N ASP A 138 -22.77 8.38 -3.45
CA ASP A 138 -24.23 8.53 -3.56
C ASP A 138 -24.55 9.52 -4.69
N VAL A 139 -25.26 9.05 -5.70
CA VAL A 139 -25.67 9.86 -6.86
C VAL A 139 -27.10 10.38 -6.74
N GLY A 140 -27.78 10.12 -5.62
CA GLY A 140 -29.11 10.62 -5.30
C GLY A 140 -30.28 9.91 -6.01
N HIS A 141 -30.02 8.81 -6.70
CA HIS A 141 -31.06 7.97 -7.34
C HIS A 141 -30.56 6.52 -7.47
N PRO A 142 -31.47 5.53 -7.56
CA PRO A 142 -31.08 4.14 -7.69
C PRO A 142 -30.23 3.86 -8.93
N VAL A 143 -29.11 3.15 -8.73
CA VAL A 143 -28.18 2.72 -9.77
C VAL A 143 -28.08 1.20 -9.75
N LYS A 144 -28.28 0.57 -10.90
CA LYS A 144 -28.08 -0.87 -11.05
C LYS A 144 -26.62 -1.22 -11.10
N PHE A 145 -26.25 -2.29 -10.42
CA PHE A 145 -24.94 -2.94 -10.57
C PHE A 145 -25.12 -4.36 -11.11
N VAL A 146 -24.33 -4.70 -12.10
CA VAL A 146 -24.24 -6.05 -12.66
C VAL A 146 -22.80 -6.51 -12.50
N PRO A 147 -22.54 -7.51 -11.64
CA PRO A 147 -21.18 -7.98 -11.42
C PRO A 147 -20.62 -8.65 -12.67
N PRO A 148 -19.30 -8.51 -12.95
CA PRO A 148 -18.65 -9.30 -13.97
C PRO A 148 -18.73 -10.80 -13.65
N ASP A 149 -18.69 -11.65 -14.67
CA ASP A 149 -18.75 -13.10 -14.51
C ASP A 149 -17.60 -13.69 -13.68
N TRP A 150 -16.47 -13.00 -13.70
CA TRP A 150 -15.27 -13.39 -12.94
C TRP A 150 -15.26 -12.87 -11.48
N ALA A 151 -16.27 -12.10 -11.04
CA ALA A 151 -16.37 -11.66 -9.65
C ALA A 151 -16.67 -12.84 -8.72
N CYS A 152 -16.08 -12.83 -7.53
CA CYS A 152 -16.48 -13.76 -6.46
C CYS A 152 -17.96 -13.62 -6.14
N ARG A 153 -18.57 -14.66 -5.58
CA ARG A 153 -19.98 -14.67 -5.18
C ARG A 153 -20.10 -14.70 -3.67
N PHE A 154 -20.74 -13.70 -3.10
CA PHE A 154 -21.06 -13.58 -1.68
C PHE A 154 -22.58 -13.30 -1.57
N GLU A 155 -23.38 -14.38 -1.64
CA GLU A 155 -24.84 -14.28 -1.79
C GLU A 155 -25.57 -14.03 -0.47
N ASP A 156 -24.92 -14.21 0.66
CA ASP A 156 -25.47 -14.02 2.00
C ASP A 156 -24.48 -13.41 2.98
N GLU A 157 -24.97 -12.94 4.12
CA GLU A 157 -24.16 -12.35 5.19
C GLU A 157 -23.14 -13.35 5.77
N ASP A 158 -23.44 -14.64 5.77
CA ASP A 158 -22.54 -15.67 6.29
C ASP A 158 -21.30 -15.82 5.42
N SER A 159 -21.42 -15.54 4.11
CA SER A 159 -20.30 -15.54 3.17
C SER A 159 -19.25 -14.47 3.50
N LEU A 160 -19.64 -13.40 4.18
CA LEU A 160 -18.78 -12.31 4.65
C LEU A 160 -18.72 -12.27 6.18
N CYS A 161 -18.93 -13.37 6.86
CA CYS A 161 -18.93 -13.44 8.32
C CYS A 161 -17.64 -12.81 8.89
N CYS A 162 -17.78 -12.01 9.98
CA CYS A 162 -16.69 -11.31 10.64
C CYS A 162 -16.01 -10.19 9.81
N ARG A 163 -16.55 -9.85 8.64
CA ARG A 163 -16.06 -8.78 7.77
C ARG A 163 -17.03 -7.58 7.82
N ILE A 164 -16.63 -6.52 8.51
CA ILE A 164 -17.46 -5.31 8.63
C ILE A 164 -17.53 -4.61 7.28
N HIS A 165 -18.74 -4.45 6.73
CA HIS A 165 -19.02 -3.79 5.43
C HIS A 165 -20.19 -2.80 5.48
N ARG A 166 -20.33 -2.10 6.64
CA ARG A 166 -21.41 -1.13 6.87
C ARG A 166 -21.17 0.26 6.31
N ASP A 167 -19.89 0.69 6.23
CA ASP A 167 -19.54 1.98 5.63
C ASP A 167 -19.32 1.78 4.11
N ILE A 168 -20.39 1.93 3.35
CA ILE A 168 -20.43 1.65 1.91
C ILE A 168 -19.78 2.73 1.05
N SER A 169 -19.45 3.89 1.62
CA SER A 169 -18.87 5.01 0.87
C SER A 169 -17.38 4.83 0.54
N LYS A 170 -16.71 3.88 1.20
CA LYS A 170 -15.27 3.61 1.03
C LYS A 170 -14.97 2.12 1.19
N GLY A 171 -13.90 1.70 0.55
CA GLY A 171 -13.43 0.32 0.61
C GLY A 171 -12.92 -0.11 1.98
N TYR A 172 -12.73 -1.40 2.11
CA TYR A 172 -12.35 -2.08 3.34
C TYR A 172 -10.93 -2.65 3.21
N TYR A 173 -10.06 -2.36 4.20
CA TYR A 173 -8.68 -2.87 4.23
C TYR A 173 -8.60 -4.40 4.29
N TRP A 174 -9.67 -5.07 4.75
CA TRP A 174 -9.72 -6.53 4.81
C TRP A 174 -10.00 -7.19 3.44
N ILE A 175 -10.25 -6.42 2.36
CA ILE A 175 -10.14 -6.93 0.98
C ILE A 175 -8.65 -7.08 0.69
N GLU A 176 -8.11 -8.18 1.16
CA GLU A 176 -6.69 -8.51 1.17
C GLU A 176 -6.47 -9.96 0.79
N CYS A 177 -5.43 -10.24 0.02
CA CYS A 177 -4.99 -11.61 -0.30
C CYS A 177 -3.50 -11.64 -0.68
N GLY A 178 -2.96 -12.85 -0.82
CA GLY A 178 -1.59 -13.07 -1.28
C GLY A 178 -0.55 -13.14 -0.17
N ALA A 179 -0.97 -13.26 1.10
CA ALA A 179 -0.02 -13.42 2.21
C ALA A 179 0.84 -14.69 2.11
N GLU A 180 0.34 -15.70 1.40
CA GLU A 180 0.98 -16.98 1.11
C GLU A 180 1.76 -17.02 -0.21
N CYS A 181 1.83 -15.88 -0.91
CA CYS A 181 2.46 -15.74 -2.23
C CYS A 181 3.71 -14.87 -2.14
N ASP A 182 4.53 -14.91 -3.19
CA ASP A 182 5.51 -13.85 -3.43
C ASP A 182 4.79 -12.59 -3.90
N THR A 183 4.58 -11.63 -2.98
CA THR A 183 3.81 -10.40 -3.26
C THR A 183 4.43 -9.49 -4.31
N ILE A 184 5.69 -9.72 -4.70
CA ILE A 184 6.39 -9.01 -5.77
C ILE A 184 6.22 -9.77 -7.09
N ALA A 185 6.64 -11.03 -7.14
CA ALA A 185 6.60 -11.82 -8.36
C ALA A 185 5.16 -12.17 -8.80
N ASP A 186 4.27 -12.45 -7.85
CA ASP A 186 2.88 -12.83 -8.11
C ASP A 186 1.91 -11.63 -8.14
N ASN A 187 2.40 -10.40 -8.09
CA ASN A 187 1.61 -9.18 -7.93
C ASN A 187 0.43 -9.08 -8.92
N GLU A 188 0.64 -9.44 -10.19
CA GLU A 188 -0.43 -9.40 -11.20
C GLU A 188 -1.54 -10.43 -10.92
N ALA A 189 -1.18 -11.62 -10.48
CA ALA A 189 -2.14 -12.66 -10.10
C ALA A 189 -2.93 -12.27 -8.84
N ILE A 190 -2.24 -11.72 -7.86
CA ILE A 190 -2.82 -11.18 -6.62
C ILE A 190 -3.79 -10.03 -6.96
N TYR A 191 -3.41 -9.11 -7.83
CA TYR A 191 -4.26 -7.99 -8.25
C TYR A 191 -5.56 -8.47 -8.91
N ARG A 192 -5.50 -9.45 -9.81
CA ARG A 192 -6.69 -10.04 -10.43
C ARG A 192 -7.61 -10.69 -9.40
N ARG A 193 -7.04 -11.40 -8.42
CA ARG A 193 -7.80 -12.00 -7.31
C ARG A 193 -8.45 -10.94 -6.43
N LEU A 194 -7.73 -9.88 -6.10
CA LEU A 194 -8.26 -8.72 -5.35
C LEU A 194 -9.43 -8.06 -6.08
N LEU A 195 -9.33 -7.84 -7.40
CA LEU A 195 -10.44 -7.31 -8.20
C LEU A 195 -11.66 -8.23 -8.13
N SER A 196 -11.45 -9.54 -8.27
CA SER A 196 -12.53 -10.52 -8.18
C SER A 196 -13.26 -10.45 -6.83
N ILE A 197 -12.51 -10.38 -5.73
CA ILE A 197 -13.06 -10.23 -4.37
C ILE A 197 -13.78 -8.88 -4.23
N LEU A 198 -13.16 -7.78 -4.67
CA LEU A 198 -13.73 -6.44 -4.56
C LEU A 198 -15.09 -6.33 -5.27
N TYR A 199 -15.16 -6.80 -6.52
CA TYR A 199 -16.41 -6.78 -7.28
C TYR A 199 -17.47 -7.70 -6.69
N GLY A 200 -17.05 -8.83 -6.09
CA GLY A 200 -17.96 -9.71 -5.37
C GLY A 200 -18.51 -9.09 -4.07
N VAL A 201 -17.65 -8.40 -3.30
CA VAL A 201 -18.08 -7.65 -2.12
C VAL A 201 -19.03 -6.52 -2.51
N TRP A 202 -18.74 -5.81 -3.60
CA TRP A 202 -19.63 -4.76 -4.09
C TRP A 202 -20.96 -5.31 -4.61
N ASP A 203 -20.97 -6.49 -5.26
CA ASP A 203 -22.18 -7.21 -5.65
C ASP A 203 -23.03 -7.55 -4.42
N HIS A 204 -22.41 -8.09 -3.37
CA HIS A 204 -23.09 -8.36 -2.11
C HIS A 204 -23.79 -7.10 -1.55
N ILE A 205 -23.05 -6.00 -1.45
CA ILE A 205 -23.56 -4.73 -0.93
C ILE A 205 -24.71 -4.17 -1.77
N LYS A 206 -24.64 -4.33 -3.09
CA LYS A 206 -25.65 -3.78 -4.02
C LYS A 206 -26.87 -4.67 -4.20
N ASN A 207 -26.70 -5.98 -4.19
CA ASN A 207 -27.71 -6.90 -4.68
C ASN A 207 -28.14 -7.97 -3.65
N HIS A 208 -27.37 -8.19 -2.58
CA HIS A 208 -27.60 -9.26 -1.61
C HIS A 208 -27.69 -8.72 -0.18
N GLY A 209 -28.81 -8.22 0.21
CA GLY A 209 -29.07 -7.68 1.55
C GLY A 209 -29.55 -6.25 1.54
N ASP A 210 -29.86 -5.75 2.72
CA ASP A 210 -30.32 -4.36 2.92
C ASP A 210 -29.17 -3.52 3.51
N HIS A 211 -28.32 -3.04 2.64
CA HIS A 211 -27.16 -2.21 2.99
C HIS A 211 -27.40 -0.71 2.76
N GLY A 212 -28.57 -0.31 2.27
CA GLY A 212 -28.87 1.08 1.93
C GLY A 212 -28.01 1.62 0.78
N ALA A 213 -27.61 0.75 -0.15
CA ALA A 213 -26.67 1.07 -1.22
C ALA A 213 -27.32 1.36 -2.58
N GLU A 214 -28.63 1.54 -2.63
CA GLU A 214 -29.38 1.67 -3.88
C GLU A 214 -28.84 2.82 -4.75
N ASN A 215 -28.49 3.93 -4.12
CA ASN A 215 -28.06 5.15 -4.81
C ASN A 215 -26.54 5.22 -5.07
N TYR A 216 -25.78 4.20 -4.71
CA TYR A 216 -24.32 4.18 -4.86
C TYR A 216 -23.87 3.49 -6.14
#